data_8bf278323e57a260371910c3dd1b9be0
#
_entry.id   8bf278323e57a260371910c3dd1b9be0
#
_cell.length_a   1.000
_cell.length_b   1.000
_cell.length_c   1.000
_cell.angle_alpha   90.00
_cell.angle_beta   90.00
_cell.angle_gamma   90.00
#
_symmetry.space_group_name_H-M   'P 1'
#
loop_
_entity.id
_entity.type
_entity.pdbx_description
1 polymer ?
#
loop_
_entity_poly.entity_id
_entity_poly.type
_entity_poly.pdbx_seq_one_letter_code
_entity_poly.pdbx_strand_id
1 'polypeptide(L)'
;MYEELNSAQAIILKRKLVENSLTLVKNEKGLVPFYRLDTLKIAAVAISNENMNVFQETLKLYTELKCFNIPGSADDVKFNALIDSLKIFNTVIVSVHNMNTSPAKQFGLSPQSLSFIKKLADKNNVVLSLMGNPYALEYISGTEKMESILVSYDDSEITRELSAQLLFGGIPAKGKLPVSVPAKFKVGTGLQLPLKIRLKYSIPEEVKAKKNILLKIDSIALNAISEGAFPGCQILAVKNGIVFYNKAFGYHTYDKKRSVSIFDIYDIASVTKVVATTPAAMKLFGESKLDIEKKVCSYLSYLDSTDKNKIIVK
;
A
#
# COMPACT_ATOMS: atom_id res chain seq x y z
N MET A 1 -28.94 -18.32 -5.17
CA MET A 1 -29.01 -17.10 -4.32
C MET A 1 -27.70 -16.78 -3.61
N TYR A 2 -27.16 -17.62 -2.69
CA TYR A 2 -25.88 -17.30 -1.99
C TYR A 2 -24.68 -17.17 -2.95
N GLU A 3 -24.51 -18.08 -3.89
CA GLU A 3 -23.45 -18.06 -4.89
C GLU A 3 -23.57 -16.87 -5.87
N GLU A 4 -24.77 -16.43 -6.20
CA GLU A 4 -24.99 -15.25 -7.06
C GLU A 4 -24.62 -13.95 -6.34
N LEU A 5 -24.97 -13.83 -5.04
CA LEU A 5 -24.59 -12.67 -4.20
C LEU A 5 -23.09 -12.59 -3.93
N ASN A 6 -22.39 -13.73 -3.97
CA ASN A 6 -20.94 -13.83 -3.77
C ASN A 6 -20.17 -14.12 -5.08
N SER A 7 -20.81 -13.87 -6.21
CA SER A 7 -20.15 -14.01 -7.52
C SER A 7 -18.97 -13.03 -7.68
N ALA A 8 -18.03 -13.36 -8.55
CA ALA A 8 -16.90 -12.47 -8.84
C ALA A 8 -17.37 -11.08 -9.31
N GLN A 9 -18.47 -11.00 -10.05
CA GLN A 9 -19.07 -9.73 -10.47
C GLN A 9 -19.60 -8.92 -9.29
N ALA A 10 -20.27 -9.57 -8.34
CA ALA A 10 -20.75 -8.91 -7.11
C ALA A 10 -19.59 -8.39 -6.26
N ILE A 11 -18.51 -9.16 -6.14
CA ILE A 11 -17.29 -8.74 -5.43
C ILE A 11 -16.64 -7.54 -6.13
N ILE A 12 -16.50 -7.57 -7.47
CA ILE A 12 -15.96 -6.45 -8.25
C ILE A 12 -16.82 -5.19 -8.06
N LEU A 13 -18.16 -5.34 -8.09
CA LEU A 13 -19.07 -4.22 -7.87
C LEU A 13 -18.90 -3.65 -6.46
N LYS A 14 -18.85 -4.51 -5.44
CA LYS A 14 -18.61 -4.08 -4.04
C LYS A 14 -17.29 -3.33 -3.93
N ARG A 15 -16.19 -3.85 -4.51
CA ARG A 15 -14.90 -3.17 -4.52
C ARG A 15 -14.98 -1.78 -5.16
N LYS A 16 -15.67 -1.65 -6.30
CA LYS A 16 -15.88 -0.34 -6.97
C LYS A 16 -16.69 0.62 -6.13
N LEU A 17 -17.74 0.16 -5.47
CA LEU A 17 -18.55 0.99 -4.57
C LEU A 17 -17.72 1.50 -3.40
N VAL A 18 -16.98 0.62 -2.72
CA VAL A 18 -16.08 0.99 -1.63
C VAL A 18 -15.00 1.96 -2.14
N GLU A 19 -14.31 1.67 -3.24
CA GLU A 19 -13.27 2.53 -3.81
C GLU A 19 -13.78 3.96 -4.06
N ASN A 20 -15.02 4.11 -4.53
CA ASN A 20 -15.61 5.43 -4.81
C ASN A 20 -16.21 6.10 -3.57
N SER A 21 -16.47 5.36 -2.49
CA SER A 21 -17.00 5.92 -1.23
C SER A 21 -15.91 6.44 -0.31
N LEU A 22 -14.69 5.88 -0.35
CA LEU A 22 -13.59 6.29 0.53
C LEU A 22 -13.36 7.80 0.46
N THR A 23 -13.47 8.46 1.61
CA THR A 23 -13.51 9.92 1.69
C THR A 23 -12.33 10.48 2.48
N LEU A 24 -11.43 11.15 1.80
CA LEU A 24 -10.34 11.91 2.42
C LEU A 24 -10.87 13.27 2.84
N VAL A 25 -11.24 13.43 4.11
CA VAL A 25 -11.87 14.68 4.61
C VAL A 25 -10.84 15.75 4.98
N LYS A 26 -9.60 15.34 5.22
CA LYS A 26 -8.48 16.23 5.55
C LYS A 26 -7.18 15.67 4.96
N ASN A 27 -6.31 16.54 4.43
CA ASN A 27 -4.98 16.20 3.93
C ASN A 27 -4.12 17.47 3.87
N GLU A 28 -3.68 17.92 5.03
CA GLU A 28 -2.79 19.07 5.13
C GLU A 28 -1.39 18.70 4.60
N LYS A 29 -0.70 19.68 4.06
CA LYS A 29 0.62 19.52 3.44
C LYS A 29 0.70 18.43 2.35
N GLY A 30 -0.44 17.85 1.92
CA GLY A 30 -0.47 16.84 0.87
C GLY A 30 0.27 15.56 1.22
N LEU A 31 0.25 15.13 2.49
CA LEU A 31 0.97 13.93 2.95
C LEU A 31 0.45 12.65 2.27
N VAL A 32 -0.86 12.56 2.04
CA VAL A 32 -1.50 11.45 1.32
C VAL A 32 -1.73 11.86 -0.14
N PRO A 33 -1.34 11.04 -1.13
CA PRO A 33 -0.64 9.77 -1.00
C PRO A 33 0.82 9.95 -0.58
N PHE A 34 1.36 8.99 0.15
CA PHE A 34 2.76 9.04 0.59
C PHE A 34 3.73 8.98 -0.59
N TYR A 35 4.32 10.11 -0.98
CA TYR A 35 5.28 10.18 -2.10
C TYR A 35 6.70 9.75 -1.69
N ARG A 36 7.21 10.34 -0.60
CA ARG A 36 8.61 10.25 -0.18
C ARG A 36 8.80 9.16 0.88
N LEU A 37 8.73 7.87 0.45
CA LEU A 37 8.91 6.74 1.37
C LEU A 37 10.35 6.65 1.91
N ASP A 38 11.31 7.23 1.23
CA ASP A 38 12.71 7.33 1.63
C ASP A 38 12.94 8.18 2.90
N THR A 39 12.04 9.12 3.17
CA THR A 39 12.13 10.05 4.32
C THR A 39 11.12 9.72 5.43
N LEU A 40 10.17 8.85 5.17
CA LEU A 40 9.11 8.51 6.11
C LEU A 40 9.48 7.27 6.94
N LYS A 41 9.52 7.45 8.25
CA LYS A 41 9.55 6.34 9.21
C LYS A 41 8.12 6.10 9.70
N ILE A 42 7.45 5.13 9.09
CA ILE A 42 6.02 4.90 9.29
C ILE A 42 5.79 3.81 10.34
N ALA A 43 4.90 4.08 11.29
CA ALA A 43 4.25 3.08 12.11
C ALA A 43 2.76 2.99 11.77
N ALA A 44 2.20 1.77 11.79
CA ALA A 44 0.76 1.54 11.67
C ALA A 44 0.21 0.98 12.98
N VAL A 45 -0.67 1.75 13.63
CA VAL A 45 -1.35 1.34 14.85
C VAL A 45 -2.79 0.98 14.50
N ALA A 46 -3.19 -0.26 14.74
CA ALA A 46 -4.58 -0.68 14.68
C ALA A 46 -5.18 -0.69 16.09
N ILE A 47 -6.19 0.12 16.33
CA ILE A 47 -7.05 0.00 17.51
C ILE A 47 -8.08 -1.07 17.18
N SER A 48 -7.76 -2.31 17.55
CA SER A 48 -8.47 -3.52 17.15
C SER A 48 -8.19 -4.66 18.12
N ASN A 49 -9.07 -5.65 18.14
CA ASN A 49 -8.87 -6.89 18.90
C ASN A 49 -8.11 -7.98 18.10
N GLU A 50 -7.70 -7.70 16.89
CA GLU A 50 -6.96 -8.61 16.00
C GLU A 50 -5.44 -8.43 16.17
N ASN A 51 -4.67 -9.51 15.98
CA ASN A 51 -3.20 -9.45 16.07
C ASN A 51 -2.57 -8.73 14.89
N MET A 52 -3.06 -8.99 13.68
CA MET A 52 -2.74 -8.25 12.45
C MET A 52 -3.97 -8.32 11.55
N ASN A 53 -4.28 -7.23 10.88
CA ASN A 53 -5.46 -7.15 10.03
C ASN A 53 -5.07 -6.84 8.57
N VAL A 54 -6.02 -7.07 7.67
CA VAL A 54 -5.85 -6.86 6.22
C VAL A 54 -5.39 -5.44 5.88
N PHE A 55 -5.77 -4.43 6.67
CA PHE A 55 -5.30 -3.06 6.47
C PHE A 55 -3.78 -2.97 6.61
N GLN A 56 -3.23 -3.48 7.72
CA GLN A 56 -1.78 -3.47 7.99
C GLN A 56 -1.00 -4.35 7.01
N GLU A 57 -1.55 -5.51 6.64
CA GLU A 57 -0.95 -6.39 5.62
C GLU A 57 -0.86 -5.68 4.27
N THR A 58 -1.92 -4.95 3.88
CA THR A 58 -1.93 -4.20 2.63
C THR A 58 -0.97 -3.02 2.64
N LEU A 59 -0.83 -2.30 3.77
CA LEU A 59 0.17 -1.24 3.90
C LEU A 59 1.59 -1.77 3.63
N LYS A 60 1.92 -2.97 4.12
CA LYS A 60 3.23 -3.61 3.91
C LYS A 60 3.54 -3.91 2.44
N LEU A 61 2.53 -4.04 1.58
CA LEU A 61 2.76 -4.23 0.15
C LEU A 61 3.44 -3.02 -0.52
N TYR A 62 3.40 -1.85 0.12
CA TYR A 62 3.92 -0.60 -0.44
C TYR A 62 5.23 -0.14 0.19
N THR A 63 5.46 -0.46 1.46
CA THR A 63 6.68 -0.08 2.17
C THR A 63 6.90 -0.94 3.41
N GLU A 64 8.14 -1.04 3.84
CA GLU A 64 8.44 -1.57 5.17
C GLU A 64 7.93 -0.60 6.24
N LEU A 65 7.16 -1.11 7.21
CA LEU A 65 6.63 -0.35 8.33
C LEU A 65 6.43 -1.24 9.56
N LYS A 66 6.46 -0.61 10.74
CA LYS A 66 6.20 -1.31 12.00
C LYS A 66 4.72 -1.30 12.31
N CYS A 67 4.15 -2.48 12.53
CA CYS A 67 2.76 -2.64 12.94
C CYS A 67 2.65 -2.81 14.46
N PHE A 68 1.63 -2.17 15.03
CA PHE A 68 1.23 -2.29 16.42
C PHE A 68 -0.28 -2.51 16.47
N ASN A 69 -0.72 -3.36 17.40
CA ASN A 69 -2.13 -3.61 17.63
C ASN A 69 -2.44 -3.42 19.09
N ILE A 70 -3.52 -2.73 19.38
CA ILE A 70 -3.97 -2.47 20.75
C ILE A 70 -5.49 -2.56 20.80
N PRO A 71 -6.06 -3.34 21.75
CA PRO A 71 -7.49 -3.35 21.96
C PRO A 71 -8.00 -1.97 22.40
N GLY A 72 -9.14 -1.53 21.87
CA GLY A 72 -9.78 -0.29 22.32
C GLY A 72 -10.11 -0.24 23.82
N SER A 73 -10.21 -1.41 24.46
CA SER A 73 -10.43 -1.58 25.90
C SER A 73 -9.14 -1.59 26.72
N ALA A 74 -7.96 -1.40 26.11
CA ALA A 74 -6.69 -1.38 26.83
C ALA A 74 -6.66 -0.21 27.85
N ASP A 75 -5.89 -0.43 28.90
CA ASP A 75 -5.67 0.59 29.94
C ASP A 75 -4.69 1.70 29.51
N ASP A 76 -4.65 2.75 30.31
CA ASP A 76 -3.77 3.89 30.05
C ASP A 76 -2.29 3.52 30.08
N VAL A 77 -1.89 2.51 30.85
CA VAL A 77 -0.48 2.05 30.93
C VAL A 77 -0.04 1.51 29.58
N LYS A 78 -0.84 0.64 28.95
CA LYS A 78 -0.56 0.07 27.64
C LYS A 78 -0.53 1.14 26.56
N PHE A 79 -1.50 2.06 26.56
CA PHE A 79 -1.52 3.17 25.60
C PHE A 79 -0.30 4.09 25.75
N ASN A 80 0.11 4.42 26.98
CA ASN A 80 1.29 5.25 27.20
C ASN A 80 2.58 4.53 26.78
N ALA A 81 2.74 3.24 27.07
CA ALA A 81 3.88 2.44 26.60
C ALA A 81 3.95 2.40 25.05
N LEU A 82 2.80 2.32 24.39
CA LEU A 82 2.73 2.39 22.94
C LEU A 82 3.16 3.78 22.42
N ILE A 83 2.71 4.88 23.05
CA ILE A 83 3.17 6.24 22.71
C ILE A 83 4.69 6.35 22.79
N ASP A 84 5.30 5.78 23.84
CA ASP A 84 6.77 5.80 24.00
C ASP A 84 7.47 5.03 22.87
N SER A 85 6.92 3.90 22.47
CA SER A 85 7.43 3.11 21.33
C SER A 85 7.29 3.84 19.98
N LEU A 86 6.33 4.76 19.86
CA LEU A 86 6.07 5.50 18.63
C LEU A 86 6.94 6.75 18.45
N LYS A 87 7.70 7.17 19.44
CA LYS A 87 8.55 8.39 19.41
C LYS A 87 9.60 8.39 18.26
N ILE A 88 10.03 7.20 17.83
CA ILE A 88 11.07 7.06 16.79
C ILE A 88 10.49 7.18 15.37
N PHE A 89 9.17 7.21 15.21
CA PHE A 89 8.48 7.33 13.94
C PHE A 89 8.04 8.78 13.71
N ASN A 90 8.25 9.28 12.50
CA ASN A 90 7.81 10.62 12.13
C ASN A 90 6.37 10.65 11.60
N THR A 91 5.82 9.50 11.22
CA THR A 91 4.46 9.36 10.70
C THR A 91 3.79 8.15 11.34
N VAL A 92 2.59 8.34 11.88
CA VAL A 92 1.81 7.28 12.51
C VAL A 92 0.45 7.19 11.82
N ILE A 93 0.19 6.04 11.19
CA ILE A 93 -1.13 5.70 10.66
C ILE A 93 -1.92 5.06 11.80
N VAL A 94 -3.02 5.66 12.19
CA VAL A 94 -3.93 5.10 13.21
C VAL A 94 -5.19 4.63 12.51
N SER A 95 -5.48 3.34 12.54
CA SER A 95 -6.73 2.78 12.06
C SER A 95 -7.63 2.35 13.23
N VAL A 96 -8.90 2.73 13.17
CA VAL A 96 -9.90 2.41 14.20
C VAL A 96 -10.88 1.40 13.64
N HIS A 97 -10.94 0.24 14.29
CA HIS A 97 -11.72 -0.92 13.86
C HIS A 97 -12.78 -1.33 14.88
N ASN A 98 -13.62 -2.29 14.49
CA ASN A 98 -14.65 -2.90 15.34
C ASN A 98 -15.59 -1.89 16.01
N MET A 99 -15.88 -0.80 15.30
CA MET A 99 -16.76 0.25 15.78
C MET A 99 -18.22 -0.24 15.82
N ASN A 100 -18.97 0.21 16.81
CA ASN A 100 -20.41 -0.04 16.87
C ASN A 100 -21.21 1.13 16.24
N THR A 101 -22.53 0.95 16.13
CA THR A 101 -23.42 1.94 15.50
C THR A 101 -24.08 2.89 16.50
N SER A 102 -23.79 2.79 17.82
CA SER A 102 -24.47 3.51 18.88
C SER A 102 -23.76 4.83 19.22
N PRO A 103 -24.38 6.00 18.98
CA PRO A 103 -23.86 7.30 19.42
C PRO A 103 -23.70 7.37 20.94
N ALA A 104 -24.65 6.80 21.69
CA ALA A 104 -24.63 6.79 23.16
C ALA A 104 -23.41 6.05 23.74
N LYS A 105 -22.81 5.15 22.96
CA LYS A 105 -21.56 4.44 23.28
C LYS A 105 -20.35 5.03 22.56
N GLN A 106 -20.44 6.27 22.07
CA GLN A 106 -19.39 6.94 21.29
C GLN A 106 -18.85 6.06 20.13
N PHE A 107 -19.75 5.29 19.49
CA PHE A 107 -19.41 4.33 18.42
C PHE A 107 -18.39 3.26 18.83
N GLY A 108 -18.26 2.96 20.12
CA GLY A 108 -17.30 1.97 20.64
C GLY A 108 -15.90 2.54 20.95
N LEU A 109 -15.71 3.84 20.80
CA LEU A 109 -14.47 4.51 21.19
C LEU A 109 -14.38 4.62 22.71
N SER A 110 -13.34 4.05 23.32
CA SER A 110 -13.10 4.20 24.75
C SER A 110 -12.46 5.55 25.07
N PRO A 111 -12.63 6.08 26.30
CA PRO A 111 -11.94 7.30 26.74
C PRO A 111 -10.41 7.18 26.59
N GLN A 112 -9.85 6.00 26.82
CA GLN A 112 -8.42 5.72 26.68
C GLN A 112 -7.96 5.81 25.23
N SER A 113 -8.71 5.19 24.29
CA SER A 113 -8.41 5.27 22.85
C SER A 113 -8.51 6.71 22.32
N LEU A 114 -9.51 7.47 22.77
CA LEU A 114 -9.67 8.88 22.42
C LEU A 114 -8.50 9.75 22.94
N SER A 115 -8.09 9.52 24.22
CA SER A 115 -6.94 10.18 24.82
C SER A 115 -5.64 9.84 24.07
N PHE A 116 -5.46 8.58 23.70
CA PHE A 116 -4.31 8.10 22.93
C PHE A 116 -4.21 8.80 21.56
N ILE A 117 -5.30 8.82 20.80
CA ILE A 117 -5.33 9.46 19.48
C ILE A 117 -4.99 10.94 19.58
N LYS A 118 -5.56 11.65 20.58
CA LYS A 118 -5.25 13.06 20.84
C LYS A 118 -3.77 13.28 21.17
N LYS A 119 -3.21 12.49 22.09
CA LYS A 119 -1.79 12.59 22.49
C LYS A 119 -0.84 12.34 21.32
N LEU A 120 -1.20 11.42 20.40
CA LEU A 120 -0.42 11.18 19.19
C LEU A 120 -0.48 12.38 18.23
N ALA A 121 -1.65 12.97 18.02
CA ALA A 121 -1.81 14.13 17.15
C ALA A 121 -1.02 15.36 17.66
N ASP A 122 -0.72 15.43 18.97
CA ASP A 122 0.13 16.48 19.56
C ASP A 122 1.63 16.27 19.28
N LYS A 123 2.07 15.06 18.92
CA LYS A 123 3.50 14.69 18.89
C LYS A 123 4.00 14.15 17.54
N ASN A 124 3.12 13.60 16.71
CA ASN A 124 3.45 12.92 15.46
C ASN A 124 2.63 13.46 14.30
N ASN A 125 3.11 13.26 13.08
CA ASN A 125 2.27 13.40 11.90
C ASN A 125 1.27 12.22 11.86
N VAL A 126 0.03 12.46 12.27
CA VAL A 126 -1.00 11.42 12.34
C VAL A 126 -1.83 11.37 11.06
N VAL A 127 -1.99 10.18 10.53
CA VAL A 127 -2.97 9.83 9.49
C VAL A 127 -4.02 8.93 10.13
N LEU A 128 -5.22 9.45 10.32
CA LEU A 128 -6.34 8.70 10.90
C LEU A 128 -7.12 7.99 9.79
N SER A 129 -7.33 6.70 9.91
CA SER A 129 -8.23 5.90 9.07
C SER A 129 -9.39 5.38 9.91
N LEU A 130 -10.57 5.97 9.73
CA LEU A 130 -11.77 5.63 10.48
C LEU A 130 -12.58 4.57 9.73
N MET A 131 -12.57 3.32 10.23
CA MET A 131 -13.30 2.19 9.64
C MET A 131 -14.71 2.11 10.22
N GLY A 132 -15.55 3.12 9.95
CA GLY A 132 -16.89 3.13 10.51
C GLY A 132 -17.65 4.45 10.30
N ASN A 133 -18.57 4.70 11.17
CA ASN A 133 -19.51 5.81 11.08
C ASN A 133 -18.79 7.18 11.16
N PRO A 134 -18.96 8.09 10.19
CA PRO A 134 -18.32 9.41 10.20
C PRO A 134 -18.67 10.28 11.42
N TYR A 135 -19.82 10.10 12.03
CA TYR A 135 -20.17 10.83 13.26
C TYR A 135 -19.24 10.56 14.43
N ALA A 136 -18.51 9.44 14.42
CA ALA A 136 -17.51 9.16 15.44
C ALA A 136 -16.39 10.23 15.50
N LEU A 137 -16.13 10.92 14.39
CA LEU A 137 -15.19 12.04 14.37
C LEU A 137 -15.55 13.16 15.35
N GLU A 138 -16.83 13.32 15.71
CA GLU A 138 -17.27 14.31 16.70
C GLU A 138 -16.55 14.10 18.05
N TYR A 139 -16.35 12.85 18.44
CA TYR A 139 -15.73 12.48 19.73
C TYR A 139 -14.19 12.50 19.69
N ILE A 140 -13.57 12.44 18.52
CA ILE A 140 -12.12 12.42 18.37
C ILE A 140 -11.55 13.83 18.42
N SER A 141 -10.94 14.21 19.54
CA SER A 141 -10.25 15.49 19.69
C SER A 141 -8.88 15.50 18.97
N GLY A 142 -8.39 16.70 18.62
CA GLY A 142 -7.08 16.85 17.96
C GLY A 142 -7.11 16.62 16.44
N THR A 143 -8.29 16.51 15.85
CA THR A 143 -8.44 16.33 14.39
C THR A 143 -7.85 17.50 13.59
N GLU A 144 -7.80 18.71 14.18
CA GLU A 144 -7.19 19.90 13.60
C GLU A 144 -5.65 19.78 13.48
N LYS A 145 -5.01 18.95 14.30
CA LYS A 145 -3.56 18.71 14.29
C LYS A 145 -3.13 17.52 13.44
N MET A 146 -4.08 16.66 13.04
CA MET A 146 -3.79 15.52 12.20
C MET A 146 -3.47 15.95 10.77
N GLU A 147 -2.49 15.32 10.14
CA GLU A 147 -2.10 15.60 8.75
C GLU A 147 -3.16 15.14 7.76
N SER A 148 -3.77 13.98 8.01
CA SER A 148 -4.79 13.43 7.11
C SER A 148 -5.85 12.62 7.87
N ILE A 149 -7.07 12.65 7.37
CA ILE A 149 -8.19 11.88 7.92
C ILE A 149 -8.94 11.23 6.76
N LEU A 150 -8.98 9.90 6.77
CA LEU A 150 -9.72 9.05 5.84
C LEU A 150 -10.93 8.44 6.54
N VAL A 151 -12.12 8.57 5.95
CA VAL A 151 -13.36 7.91 6.40
C VAL A 151 -13.72 6.81 5.43
N SER A 152 -13.92 5.61 5.97
CA SER A 152 -14.11 4.39 5.17
C SER A 152 -15.50 3.78 5.29
N TYR A 153 -16.35 4.27 6.22
CA TYR A 153 -17.78 3.93 6.45
C TYR A 153 -18.04 2.48 6.89
N ASP A 154 -17.16 1.55 6.62
CA ASP A 154 -17.30 0.12 6.85
C ASP A 154 -15.96 -0.47 7.29
N ASP A 155 -15.98 -1.64 7.93
CA ASP A 155 -14.79 -2.35 8.44
C ASP A 155 -14.64 -3.75 7.81
N SER A 156 -15.15 -3.93 6.58
CA SER A 156 -14.94 -5.18 5.84
C SER A 156 -13.50 -5.29 5.32
N GLU A 157 -13.05 -6.51 5.04
CA GLU A 157 -11.71 -6.77 4.47
C GLU A 157 -11.45 -5.94 3.20
N ILE A 158 -12.46 -5.83 2.32
CA ILE A 158 -12.37 -5.00 1.09
C ILE A 158 -12.13 -3.53 1.44
N THR A 159 -12.83 -3.02 2.45
CA THR A 159 -12.69 -1.64 2.89
C THR A 159 -11.33 -1.39 3.51
N ARG A 160 -10.85 -2.30 4.36
CA ARG A 160 -9.50 -2.27 4.95
C ARG A 160 -8.41 -2.26 3.87
N GLU A 161 -8.50 -3.18 2.91
CA GLU A 161 -7.58 -3.29 1.79
C GLU A 161 -7.53 -2.00 0.94
N LEU A 162 -8.70 -1.50 0.52
CA LEU A 162 -8.78 -0.32 -0.34
C LEU A 162 -8.39 0.97 0.39
N SER A 163 -8.70 1.09 1.68
CA SER A 163 -8.26 2.22 2.51
C SER A 163 -6.74 2.30 2.59
N ALA A 164 -6.06 1.18 2.81
CA ALA A 164 -4.60 1.12 2.81
C ALA A 164 -4.01 1.51 1.44
N GLN A 165 -4.61 1.02 0.35
CA GLN A 165 -4.18 1.35 -1.01
C GLN A 165 -4.34 2.85 -1.33
N LEU A 166 -5.40 3.50 -0.83
CA LEU A 166 -5.62 4.94 -1.00
C LEU A 166 -4.48 5.74 -0.37
N LEU A 167 -4.07 5.40 0.84
CA LEU A 167 -2.99 6.11 1.54
C LEU A 167 -1.67 6.10 0.76
N PHE A 168 -1.42 5.05 -0.02
CA PHE A 168 -0.22 4.93 -0.86
C PHE A 168 -0.44 5.32 -2.32
N GLY A 169 -1.65 5.74 -2.70
CA GLY A 169 -1.95 6.16 -4.07
C GLY A 169 -2.08 4.99 -5.07
N GLY A 170 -2.39 3.79 -4.60
CA GLY A 170 -2.80 2.66 -5.44
C GLY A 170 -4.19 2.86 -6.04
N ILE A 171 -5.04 3.62 -5.35
CA ILE A 171 -6.34 4.08 -5.82
C ILE A 171 -6.54 5.57 -5.54
N PRO A 172 -7.38 6.28 -6.33
CA PRO A 172 -7.68 7.69 -6.10
C PRO A 172 -8.66 7.89 -4.93
N ALA A 173 -8.65 9.08 -4.31
CA ALA A 173 -9.70 9.51 -3.41
C ALA A 173 -10.78 10.26 -4.20
N LYS A 174 -12.05 9.87 -4.06
CA LYS A 174 -13.19 10.45 -4.80
C LYS A 174 -14.40 10.74 -3.92
N GLY A 175 -14.52 10.07 -2.78
CA GLY A 175 -15.68 10.14 -1.91
C GLY A 175 -15.92 11.53 -1.34
N LYS A 176 -17.17 11.77 -0.94
CA LYS A 176 -17.59 12.96 -0.23
C LYS A 176 -18.46 12.55 0.94
N LEU A 177 -18.34 13.25 2.07
CA LEU A 177 -19.17 12.99 3.24
C LEU A 177 -20.67 13.10 2.90
N PRO A 178 -21.46 12.07 3.17
CA PRO A 178 -22.90 12.11 2.95
C PRO A 178 -23.65 12.88 4.06
N VAL A 179 -22.95 13.19 5.14
CA VAL A 179 -23.48 13.84 6.34
C VAL A 179 -22.53 14.92 6.85
N SER A 180 -23.03 15.86 7.65
CA SER A 180 -22.18 16.80 8.38
C SER A 180 -21.77 16.21 9.73
N VAL A 181 -20.49 16.33 10.08
CA VAL A 181 -19.98 16.08 11.43
C VAL A 181 -19.99 17.41 12.18
N PRO A 182 -20.79 17.58 13.26
CA PRO A 182 -20.94 18.86 13.95
C PRO A 182 -19.59 19.49 14.30
N ALA A 183 -19.50 20.80 14.10
CA ALA A 183 -18.30 21.63 14.37
C ALA A 183 -16.98 21.21 13.66
N LYS A 184 -16.98 20.17 12.82
CA LYS A 184 -15.77 19.66 12.16
C LYS A 184 -15.84 19.65 10.65
N PHE A 185 -16.77 18.90 10.06
CA PHE A 185 -16.85 18.71 8.62
C PHE A 185 -18.27 18.87 8.11
N LYS A 186 -18.47 19.64 7.05
CA LYS A 186 -19.77 19.80 6.39
C LYS A 186 -20.06 18.63 5.46
N VAL A 187 -21.32 18.34 5.20
CA VAL A 187 -21.77 17.46 4.13
C VAL A 187 -21.12 17.88 2.81
N GLY A 188 -20.71 16.91 1.99
CA GLY A 188 -20.01 17.16 0.74
C GLY A 188 -18.49 17.39 0.89
N THR A 189 -17.94 17.47 2.12
CA THR A 189 -16.49 17.52 2.32
C THR A 189 -15.83 16.25 1.78
N GLY A 190 -14.77 16.43 1.02
CA GLY A 190 -13.96 15.32 0.48
C GLY A 190 -12.97 15.87 -0.52
N LEU A 191 -11.70 15.58 -0.31
CA LEU A 191 -10.60 15.97 -1.18
C LEU A 191 -10.50 14.95 -2.31
N GLN A 192 -10.24 15.44 -3.51
CA GLN A 192 -10.04 14.58 -4.67
C GLN A 192 -8.53 14.42 -4.92
N LEU A 193 -8.10 13.17 -4.98
CA LEU A 193 -6.75 12.80 -5.39
C LEU A 193 -6.86 11.97 -6.68
N PRO A 194 -6.71 12.60 -7.85
CA PRO A 194 -6.98 11.93 -9.13
C PRO A 194 -5.87 10.95 -9.55
N LEU A 195 -4.67 11.11 -8.99
CA LEU A 195 -3.48 10.38 -9.46
C LEU A 195 -3.32 9.05 -8.74
N LYS A 196 -3.18 8.00 -9.55
CA LYS A 196 -2.57 6.73 -9.15
C LYS A 196 -1.06 6.87 -9.34
N ILE A 197 -0.32 6.77 -8.25
CA ILE A 197 1.15 6.86 -8.27
C ILE A 197 1.83 5.51 -8.03
N ARG A 198 1.03 4.49 -7.67
CA ARG A 198 1.47 3.11 -7.42
C ARG A 198 0.48 2.11 -7.99
N LEU A 199 0.91 0.87 -8.06
CA LEU A 199 0.07 -0.23 -8.51
C LEU A 199 -1.08 -0.46 -7.53
N LYS A 200 -2.27 -0.74 -8.06
CA LYS A 200 -3.42 -1.22 -7.30
C LYS A 200 -3.29 -2.74 -7.13
N TYR A 201 -3.66 -3.26 -5.98
CA TYR A 201 -3.83 -4.69 -5.74
C TYR A 201 -5.32 -5.05 -5.83
N SER A 202 -5.66 -6.13 -6.52
CA SER A 202 -7.04 -6.57 -6.65
C SER A 202 -7.15 -8.06 -7.02
N ILE A 203 -8.41 -8.52 -7.10
CA ILE A 203 -8.71 -9.89 -7.53
C ILE A 203 -8.49 -10.07 -9.05
N PRO A 204 -8.15 -11.28 -9.51
CA PRO A 204 -7.87 -11.56 -10.91
C PRO A 204 -9.00 -11.18 -11.88
N GLU A 205 -10.23 -11.36 -11.43
CA GLU A 205 -11.42 -11.12 -12.23
C GLU A 205 -11.60 -9.63 -12.61
N GLU A 206 -11.05 -8.70 -11.82
CA GLU A 206 -11.10 -7.25 -12.16
C GLU A 206 -10.36 -6.95 -13.46
N VAL A 207 -9.30 -7.69 -13.76
CA VAL A 207 -8.55 -7.60 -15.02
C VAL A 207 -8.98 -8.62 -16.07
N LYS A 208 -10.12 -9.31 -15.83
CA LYS A 208 -10.66 -10.38 -16.66
C LYS A 208 -9.72 -11.61 -16.74
N ALA A 209 -8.89 -11.82 -15.76
CA ALA A 209 -8.13 -13.06 -15.60
C ALA A 209 -8.98 -14.12 -14.90
N LYS A 210 -8.89 -15.37 -15.35
CA LYS A 210 -9.64 -16.48 -14.76
C LYS A 210 -8.80 -17.12 -13.65
N LYS A 211 -9.33 -17.18 -12.44
CA LYS A 211 -8.64 -17.75 -11.26
C LYS A 211 -8.14 -19.18 -11.52
N ASN A 212 -8.92 -20.02 -12.18
CA ASN A 212 -8.54 -21.39 -12.51
C ASN A 212 -7.32 -21.48 -13.45
N ILE A 213 -7.09 -20.47 -14.32
CA ILE A 213 -5.89 -20.41 -15.16
C ILE A 213 -4.67 -20.07 -14.33
N LEU A 214 -4.82 -19.22 -13.31
CA LEU A 214 -3.72 -18.83 -12.43
C LEU A 214 -3.20 -20.01 -11.59
N LEU A 215 -4.04 -21.00 -11.28
CA LEU A 215 -3.62 -22.24 -10.63
C LEU A 215 -2.59 -23.03 -11.47
N LYS A 216 -2.57 -22.85 -12.80
CA LYS A 216 -1.53 -23.44 -13.64
C LYS A 216 -0.16 -22.85 -13.37
N ILE A 217 -0.10 -21.56 -13.04
CA ILE A 217 1.16 -20.88 -12.64
C ILE A 217 1.67 -21.52 -11.35
N ASP A 218 0.79 -21.73 -10.35
CA ASP A 218 1.12 -22.41 -9.10
C ASP A 218 1.71 -23.80 -9.38
N SER A 219 1.04 -24.59 -10.23
CA SER A 219 1.48 -25.94 -10.59
C SER A 219 2.84 -25.95 -11.30
N ILE A 220 3.07 -25.03 -12.24
CA ILE A 220 4.37 -24.92 -12.94
C ILE A 220 5.49 -24.60 -11.96
N ALA A 221 5.28 -23.62 -11.07
CA ALA A 221 6.27 -23.23 -10.07
C ALA A 221 6.59 -24.37 -9.11
N LEU A 222 5.56 -25.06 -8.59
CA LEU A 222 5.72 -26.17 -7.65
C LEU A 222 6.37 -27.38 -8.29
N ASN A 223 6.00 -27.73 -9.53
CA ASN A 223 6.65 -28.82 -10.27
C ASN A 223 8.12 -28.55 -10.52
N ALA A 224 8.47 -27.34 -10.98
CA ALA A 224 9.87 -26.98 -11.21
C ALA A 224 10.72 -27.02 -9.91
N ILE A 225 10.14 -26.63 -8.78
CA ILE A 225 10.78 -26.76 -7.45
C ILE A 225 10.95 -28.23 -7.08
N SER A 226 9.93 -29.07 -7.32
CA SER A 226 10.00 -30.49 -7.02
C SER A 226 11.02 -31.26 -7.85
N GLU A 227 11.21 -30.84 -9.11
CA GLU A 227 12.21 -31.38 -10.04
C GLU A 227 13.63 -30.81 -9.79
N GLY A 228 13.78 -29.88 -8.84
CA GLY A 228 15.06 -29.28 -8.50
C GLY A 228 15.59 -28.27 -9.52
N ALA A 229 14.74 -27.75 -10.40
CA ALA A 229 15.13 -26.71 -11.37
C ALA A 229 15.57 -25.41 -10.68
N PHE A 230 14.92 -25.05 -9.59
CA PHE A 230 15.27 -23.95 -8.68
C PHE A 230 14.65 -24.19 -7.30
N PRO A 231 15.25 -23.64 -6.21
CA PRO A 231 14.76 -23.91 -4.85
C PRO A 231 13.50 -23.12 -4.49
N GLY A 232 13.26 -21.97 -5.14
CA GLY A 232 12.09 -21.13 -4.91
C GLY A 232 12.04 -19.94 -5.84
N CYS A 233 10.89 -19.24 -5.88
CA CYS A 233 10.71 -18.08 -6.74
C CYS A 233 9.61 -17.14 -6.21
N GLN A 234 9.61 -15.92 -6.71
CA GLN A 234 8.49 -14.98 -6.63
C GLN A 234 7.87 -14.78 -8.01
N ILE A 235 6.54 -14.67 -8.07
CA ILE A 235 5.81 -14.40 -9.30
C ILE A 235 4.83 -13.26 -9.05
N LEU A 236 5.00 -12.17 -9.79
CA LEU A 236 4.10 -11.02 -9.80
C LEU A 236 3.53 -10.86 -11.21
N ALA A 237 2.20 -10.75 -11.32
CA ALA A 237 1.55 -10.40 -12.58
C ALA A 237 0.71 -9.14 -12.45
N VAL A 238 0.91 -8.23 -13.42
CA VAL A 238 0.26 -6.92 -13.46
C VAL A 238 -0.41 -6.72 -14.82
N LYS A 239 -1.64 -6.21 -14.81
CA LYS A 239 -2.34 -5.78 -16.02
C LYS A 239 -3.06 -4.45 -15.77
N ASN A 240 -2.86 -3.48 -16.66
CA ASN A 240 -3.46 -2.15 -16.56
C ASN A 240 -3.19 -1.44 -15.21
N GLY A 241 -2.00 -1.62 -14.64
CA GLY A 241 -1.63 -1.05 -13.34
C GLY A 241 -2.27 -1.76 -12.14
N ILE A 242 -2.84 -2.95 -12.33
CA ILE A 242 -3.45 -3.76 -11.26
C ILE A 242 -2.64 -5.04 -11.08
N VAL A 243 -2.10 -5.23 -9.89
CA VAL A 243 -1.51 -6.50 -9.44
C VAL A 243 -2.66 -7.45 -9.14
N PHE A 244 -2.75 -8.52 -9.90
CA PHE A 244 -3.81 -9.53 -9.76
C PHE A 244 -3.27 -10.90 -9.38
N TYR A 245 -1.96 -11.05 -9.32
CA TYR A 245 -1.27 -12.23 -8.85
C TYR A 245 0.06 -11.82 -8.23
N ASN A 246 0.31 -12.23 -6.98
CA ASN A 246 1.54 -11.96 -6.25
C ASN A 246 1.76 -13.09 -5.26
N LYS A 247 2.66 -14.02 -5.58
CA LYS A 247 2.94 -15.19 -4.76
C LYS A 247 4.43 -15.50 -4.70
N ALA A 248 4.82 -16.14 -3.61
CA ALA A 248 6.15 -16.70 -3.40
C ALA A 248 6.03 -18.23 -3.21
N PHE A 249 7.01 -18.97 -3.69
CA PHE A 249 7.04 -20.42 -3.66
C PHE A 249 8.41 -20.93 -3.22
N GLY A 250 8.43 -22.02 -2.46
CA GLY A 250 9.64 -22.74 -2.08
C GLY A 250 10.52 -21.99 -1.09
N TYR A 251 11.83 -22.13 -1.25
CA TYR A 251 12.84 -21.71 -0.29
C TYR A 251 13.97 -20.96 -1.00
N HIS A 252 14.78 -20.21 -0.22
CA HIS A 252 15.96 -19.51 -0.77
C HIS A 252 17.01 -20.47 -1.31
N THR A 253 17.13 -21.64 -0.67
CA THR A 253 18.13 -22.68 -0.98
C THR A 253 17.51 -24.07 -0.86
N TYR A 254 18.17 -25.08 -1.43
CA TYR A 254 17.70 -26.47 -1.40
C TYR A 254 17.72 -27.07 0.00
N ASP A 255 18.45 -26.51 0.96
CA ASP A 255 18.43 -26.94 2.36
C ASP A 255 17.17 -26.52 3.14
N LYS A 256 16.26 -25.78 2.49
CA LYS A 256 14.90 -25.42 2.96
C LYS A 256 14.87 -24.68 4.31
N LYS A 257 15.94 -23.95 4.69
CA LYS A 257 16.00 -23.23 5.97
C LYS A 257 15.15 -21.98 6.01
N ARG A 258 15.01 -21.26 4.89
CA ARG A 258 14.26 -20.00 4.80
C ARG A 258 13.32 -20.05 3.61
N SER A 259 12.01 -19.88 3.87
CA SER A 259 10.99 -19.78 2.82
C SER A 259 11.15 -18.48 2.03
N VAL A 260 10.85 -18.52 0.74
CA VAL A 260 10.75 -17.31 -0.09
C VAL A 260 9.51 -16.51 0.33
N SER A 261 9.68 -15.21 0.45
CA SER A 261 8.63 -14.25 0.77
C SER A 261 8.39 -13.30 -0.42
N ILE A 262 7.18 -12.79 -0.56
CA ILE A 262 6.86 -11.74 -1.55
C ILE A 262 7.61 -10.42 -1.30
N PHE A 263 8.29 -10.29 -0.17
CA PHE A 263 9.09 -9.14 0.23
C PHE A 263 10.59 -9.34 0.03
N ASP A 264 11.02 -10.51 -0.46
CA ASP A 264 12.43 -10.76 -0.70
C ASP A 264 12.94 -9.95 -1.89
N ILE A 265 14.18 -9.48 -1.78
CA ILE A 265 14.86 -8.71 -2.83
C ILE A 265 15.72 -9.67 -3.65
N TYR A 266 15.59 -9.58 -4.96
CA TYR A 266 16.35 -10.39 -5.91
C TYR A 266 17.39 -9.54 -6.64
N ASP A 267 18.54 -10.14 -6.93
CA ASP A 267 19.43 -9.64 -7.96
C ASP A 267 18.73 -9.76 -9.32
N ILE A 268 18.60 -8.64 -10.00
CA ILE A 268 17.92 -8.57 -11.30
C ILE A 268 18.85 -8.90 -12.48
N ALA A 269 20.11 -9.20 -12.22
CA ALA A 269 21.10 -9.62 -13.21
C ALA A 269 21.02 -8.81 -14.52
N SER A 270 20.83 -9.46 -15.66
CA SER A 270 20.77 -8.79 -16.98
C SER A 270 19.57 -7.88 -17.19
N VAL A 271 18.51 -7.96 -16.36
CA VAL A 271 17.42 -6.99 -16.42
C VAL A 271 17.95 -5.56 -16.16
N THR A 272 19.07 -5.42 -15.44
CA THR A 272 19.80 -4.15 -15.25
C THR A 272 20.08 -3.43 -16.56
N LYS A 273 20.35 -4.16 -17.66
CA LYS A 273 20.58 -3.56 -18.97
C LYS A 273 19.36 -2.77 -19.46
N VAL A 274 18.17 -3.30 -19.20
CA VAL A 274 16.90 -2.68 -19.63
C VAL A 274 16.46 -1.56 -18.69
N VAL A 275 16.62 -1.74 -17.37
CA VAL A 275 16.10 -0.79 -16.38
C VAL A 275 17.08 0.31 -15.99
N ALA A 276 18.37 0.16 -16.25
CA ALA A 276 19.41 1.13 -15.90
C ALA A 276 20.21 1.59 -17.13
N THR A 277 20.88 0.67 -17.84
CA THR A 277 21.82 1.03 -18.92
C THR A 277 21.07 1.70 -20.09
N THR A 278 19.98 1.10 -20.57
CA THR A 278 19.20 1.66 -21.67
C THR A 278 18.59 3.02 -21.33
N PRO A 279 17.93 3.24 -20.19
CA PRO A 279 17.41 4.58 -19.82
C PRO A 279 18.53 5.63 -19.65
N ALA A 280 19.69 5.24 -19.14
CA ALA A 280 20.85 6.14 -19.08
C ALA A 280 21.33 6.56 -20.48
N ALA A 281 21.43 5.61 -21.42
CA ALA A 281 21.76 5.89 -22.81
C ALA A 281 20.69 6.77 -23.49
N MET A 282 19.39 6.49 -23.24
CA MET A 282 18.29 7.32 -23.76
C MET A 282 18.38 8.76 -23.25
N LYS A 283 18.71 8.95 -21.97
CA LYS A 283 18.90 10.29 -21.41
C LYS A 283 20.05 11.04 -22.08
N LEU A 284 21.22 10.39 -22.24
CA LEU A 284 22.38 10.97 -22.91
C LEU A 284 22.08 11.30 -24.39
N PHE A 285 21.31 10.44 -25.06
CA PHE A 285 20.85 10.71 -26.43
C PHE A 285 19.93 11.93 -26.48
N GLY A 286 18.95 12.04 -25.59
CA GLY A 286 18.06 13.19 -25.48
C GLY A 286 18.77 14.51 -25.15
N GLU A 287 19.90 14.43 -24.44
CA GLU A 287 20.79 15.57 -24.14
C GLU A 287 21.83 15.85 -25.24
N SER A 288 21.74 15.16 -26.39
CA SER A 288 22.72 15.22 -27.50
C SER A 288 24.19 14.90 -27.10
N LYS A 289 24.35 14.20 -25.99
CA LYS A 289 25.66 13.74 -25.48
C LYS A 289 26.07 12.36 -26.03
N LEU A 290 25.12 11.60 -26.54
CA LEU A 290 25.30 10.31 -27.17
C LEU A 290 24.63 10.31 -28.54
N ASP A 291 25.39 10.01 -29.58
CA ASP A 291 24.87 9.79 -30.93
C ASP A 291 24.96 8.29 -31.22
N ILE A 292 23.79 7.67 -31.42
CA ILE A 292 23.71 6.20 -31.63
C ILE A 292 24.25 5.75 -32.97
N GLU A 293 24.41 6.65 -33.92
CA GLU A 293 24.99 6.36 -35.25
C GLU A 293 26.53 6.42 -35.25
N LYS A 294 27.13 7.00 -34.21
CA LYS A 294 28.57 7.05 -34.06
C LYS A 294 29.18 5.74 -33.59
N LYS A 295 30.45 5.57 -33.89
CA LYS A 295 31.22 4.46 -33.38
C LYS A 295 31.43 4.55 -31.87
N VAL A 296 31.44 3.43 -31.17
CA VAL A 296 31.70 3.36 -29.73
C VAL A 296 33.08 3.92 -29.39
N CYS A 297 34.08 3.74 -30.26
CA CYS A 297 35.44 4.29 -30.07
C CYS A 297 35.46 5.84 -30.06
N SER A 298 34.48 6.52 -30.64
CA SER A 298 34.35 7.98 -30.54
C SER A 298 34.08 8.45 -29.10
N TYR A 299 33.59 7.57 -28.22
CA TYR A 299 33.33 7.82 -26.81
C TYR A 299 34.32 7.10 -25.88
N LEU A 300 34.84 5.98 -26.34
CA LEU A 300 35.78 5.11 -25.60
C LEU A 300 37.06 4.94 -26.42
N SER A 301 37.93 5.93 -26.37
CA SER A 301 39.12 6.04 -27.22
C SER A 301 40.06 4.82 -27.17
N TYR A 302 40.11 4.07 -26.05
CA TYR A 302 40.90 2.85 -25.92
C TYR A 302 40.47 1.72 -26.85
N LEU A 303 39.28 1.81 -27.46
CA LEU A 303 38.78 0.83 -28.43
C LEU A 303 39.23 1.13 -29.87
N ASP A 304 39.78 2.32 -30.12
CA ASP A 304 40.12 2.75 -31.49
C ASP A 304 41.19 1.88 -32.15
N SER A 305 42.17 1.43 -31.37
CA SER A 305 43.27 0.53 -31.82
C SER A 305 42.91 -0.96 -31.76
N THR A 306 41.65 -1.31 -31.49
CA THR A 306 41.20 -2.71 -31.37
C THR A 306 40.36 -3.15 -32.58
N ASP A 307 40.07 -4.45 -32.69
CA ASP A 307 39.13 -5.03 -33.65
C ASP A 307 37.69 -4.53 -33.46
N LYS A 308 37.40 -3.83 -32.33
CA LYS A 308 36.10 -3.28 -31.95
C LYS A 308 35.89 -1.84 -32.43
N ASN A 309 36.84 -1.25 -33.14
CA ASN A 309 36.74 0.13 -33.61
C ASN A 309 35.63 0.37 -34.65
N LYS A 310 35.02 -0.68 -35.18
CA LYS A 310 33.89 -0.59 -36.14
C LYS A 310 32.52 -0.69 -35.49
N ILE A 311 32.44 -0.95 -34.19
CA ILE A 311 31.16 -1.12 -33.47
C ILE A 311 30.45 0.23 -33.38
N ILE A 312 29.19 0.30 -33.79
CA ILE A 312 28.31 1.46 -33.65
C ILE A 312 27.54 1.36 -32.33
N VAL A 313 27.15 2.48 -31.74
CA VAL A 313 26.45 2.52 -30.46
C VAL A 313 25.10 1.81 -30.48
N LYS A 314 24.31 1.93 -31.58
CA LYS A 314 22.99 1.32 -31.73
C LYS A 314 23.01 -0.20 -31.91
#